data_8a96c1687ab2f0e24db9cdd18d098ea6
#
_entry.id   8a96c1687ab2f0e24db9cdd18d098ea6
#
_cell.length_a   1.000
_cell.length_b   1.000
_cell.length_c   1.000
_cell.angle_alpha   90.00
_cell.angle_beta   90.00
_cell.angle_gamma   90.00
#
_symmetry.space_group_name_H-M   'P 1'
#
loop_
_entity.id
_entity.type
_entity.pdbx_description
1 polymer ?
#
loop_
_entity_poly.entity_id
_entity_poly.type
_entity_poly.pdbx_seq_one_letter_code
_entity_poly.pdbx_strand_id
1 'polypeptide(L)'
;MSNPFAGIISADFKQTFDNAISALLLESALTVPCKLIFENTKLQDCPNCIYDPITKKSSNQYQIGGPIPFVVGQICPYCNGGGSLSFQKEETVSLGLIKPVFFGGDSLELNNVNFVDGMIQSLCAIDYYAKIKNASYIIVDTNLINITNSRFIRNKDPIPVGFGNNSFIITTWQGVQ
;
A
#
# COMPACT_ATOMS: atom_id res chain seq x y z
N MET A 1 -23.59 -15.73 -17.17
CA MET A 1 -24.70 -15.24 -16.34
C MET A 1 -25.03 -13.83 -16.78
N SER A 2 -26.20 -13.57 -17.35
CA SER A 2 -26.64 -12.23 -17.75
C SER A 2 -26.92 -11.41 -16.47
N ASN A 3 -26.39 -10.21 -16.39
CA ASN A 3 -26.61 -9.30 -15.29
C ASN A 3 -28.08 -8.91 -15.28
N PRO A 4 -28.89 -9.27 -14.23
CA PRO A 4 -30.32 -8.98 -14.18
C PRO A 4 -30.65 -7.48 -14.16
N PHE A 5 -29.66 -6.61 -13.95
CA PHE A 5 -29.79 -5.15 -13.94
C PHE A 5 -29.34 -4.47 -15.23
N ALA A 6 -28.94 -5.26 -16.27
CA ALA A 6 -28.39 -4.73 -17.51
C ALA A 6 -29.33 -3.81 -18.32
N GLY A 7 -30.61 -3.74 -17.97
CA GLY A 7 -31.60 -2.87 -18.61
C GLY A 7 -32.16 -1.75 -17.74
N ILE A 8 -31.83 -1.72 -16.44
CA ILE A 8 -32.45 -0.78 -15.48
C ILE A 8 -31.62 0.50 -15.34
N ILE A 9 -30.32 0.42 -15.51
CA ILE A 9 -29.43 1.57 -15.39
C ILE A 9 -28.87 1.91 -16.77
N SER A 10 -29.15 3.14 -17.23
CA SER A 10 -28.63 3.60 -18.52
C SER A 10 -27.09 3.72 -18.53
N ALA A 11 -26.49 3.58 -19.70
CA ALA A 11 -25.04 3.76 -19.87
C ALA A 11 -24.60 5.17 -19.43
N ASP A 12 -25.42 6.18 -19.71
CA ASP A 12 -25.17 7.58 -19.34
C ASP A 12 -25.16 7.78 -17.82
N PHE A 13 -26.05 7.10 -17.09
CA PHE A 13 -26.06 7.18 -15.62
C PHE A 13 -24.79 6.57 -15.03
N LYS A 14 -24.36 5.43 -15.55
CA LYS A 14 -23.11 4.78 -15.14
C LYS A 14 -21.91 5.71 -15.35
N GLN A 15 -21.81 6.28 -16.54
CA GLN A 15 -20.68 7.16 -16.87
C GLN A 15 -20.71 8.41 -16.01
N THR A 16 -21.88 8.99 -15.76
CA THR A 16 -22.03 10.14 -14.87
C THR A 16 -21.62 9.81 -13.45
N PHE A 17 -22.01 8.65 -12.93
CA PHE A 17 -21.59 8.18 -11.61
C PHE A 17 -20.09 7.97 -11.52
N ASP A 18 -19.50 7.24 -12.47
CA ASP A 18 -18.07 6.97 -12.49
C ASP A 18 -17.26 8.26 -12.61
N ASN A 19 -17.71 9.22 -13.42
CA ASN A 19 -17.10 10.54 -13.54
C ASN A 19 -17.19 11.33 -12.24
N ALA A 20 -18.35 11.30 -11.54
CA ALA A 20 -18.53 12.00 -10.28
C ALA A 20 -17.60 11.41 -9.19
N ILE A 21 -17.54 10.10 -9.05
CA ILE A 21 -16.63 9.46 -8.09
C ILE A 21 -15.16 9.71 -8.46
N SER A 22 -14.82 9.64 -9.74
CA SER A 22 -13.46 9.94 -10.20
C SER A 22 -13.07 11.38 -9.89
N ALA A 23 -13.97 12.34 -10.09
CA ALA A 23 -13.75 13.74 -9.73
C ALA A 23 -13.52 13.88 -8.20
N LEU A 24 -14.34 13.21 -7.37
CA LEU A 24 -14.16 13.21 -5.92
C LEU A 24 -12.81 12.61 -5.49
N LEU A 25 -12.35 11.56 -6.16
CA LEU A 25 -11.05 10.93 -5.89
C LEU A 25 -9.86 11.77 -6.39
N LEU A 26 -10.08 12.70 -7.31
CA LEU A 26 -9.06 13.64 -7.77
C LEU A 26 -8.98 14.90 -6.89
N GLU A 27 -10.03 15.19 -6.13
CA GLU A 27 -10.07 16.32 -5.20
C GLU A 27 -9.11 16.08 -4.03
N SER A 28 -8.07 16.90 -3.93
CA SER A 28 -7.04 16.79 -2.91
C SER A 28 -7.57 16.92 -1.47
N ALA A 29 -8.75 17.55 -1.30
CA ALA A 29 -9.42 17.67 0.00
C ALA A 29 -10.04 16.35 0.50
N LEU A 30 -10.33 15.41 -0.41
CA LEU A 30 -10.97 14.13 -0.09
C LEU A 30 -10.02 12.93 -0.19
N THR A 31 -8.82 13.15 -0.67
CA THR A 31 -7.78 12.13 -0.76
C THR A 31 -6.60 12.45 0.13
N VAL A 32 -6.00 11.40 0.66
CA VAL A 32 -4.82 11.50 1.50
C VAL A 32 -3.66 10.80 0.81
N PRO A 33 -2.48 11.44 0.72
CA PRO A 33 -1.30 10.79 0.21
C PRO A 33 -0.89 9.65 1.15
N CYS A 34 -0.75 8.46 0.59
CA CYS A 34 -0.34 7.27 1.30
C CYS A 34 0.87 6.65 0.62
N LYS A 35 1.77 6.07 1.39
CA LYS A 35 2.87 5.28 0.86
C LYS A 35 2.49 3.80 0.92
N LEU A 36 2.44 3.15 -0.22
CA LEU A 36 2.36 1.69 -0.31
C LEU A 36 3.75 1.11 -0.11
N ILE A 37 3.89 0.20 0.82
CA ILE A 37 5.15 -0.48 1.11
C ILE A 37 5.03 -1.94 0.68
N PHE A 38 6.01 -2.39 -0.10
CA PHE A 38 6.06 -3.74 -0.63
C PHE A 38 7.17 -4.53 0.07
N GLU A 39 6.86 -5.76 0.51
CA GLU A 39 7.86 -6.63 1.15
C GLU A 39 8.93 -7.14 0.20
N ASN A 40 8.67 -7.15 -1.09
CA ASN A 40 9.63 -7.57 -2.10
C ASN A 40 10.80 -6.59 -2.14
N THR A 41 11.74 -6.85 -1.27
CA THR A 41 13.00 -6.13 -1.19
C THR A 41 13.84 -6.46 -2.41
N LYS A 42 14.15 -5.45 -3.21
CA LYS A 42 15.24 -5.61 -4.16
C LYS A 42 16.52 -5.73 -3.34
N LEU A 43 17.19 -6.85 -3.48
CA LEU A 43 18.55 -6.99 -3.00
C LEU A 43 19.44 -6.16 -3.93
N GLN A 44 20.15 -5.21 -3.37
CA GLN A 44 21.16 -4.42 -4.07
C GLN A 44 22.51 -4.70 -3.43
N ASP A 45 23.54 -4.85 -4.25
CA ASP A 45 24.89 -5.07 -3.74
C ASP A 45 25.28 -3.93 -2.79
N CYS A 46 25.99 -4.30 -1.74
CA CYS A 46 26.43 -3.33 -0.74
C CYS A 46 27.44 -2.35 -1.38
N PRO A 47 27.21 -1.03 -1.31
CA PRO A 47 28.14 -0.06 -1.90
C PRO A 47 29.47 0.05 -1.13
N ASN A 48 29.56 -0.59 0.04
CA ASN A 48 30.71 -0.45 0.94
C ASN A 48 31.69 -1.63 0.87
N CYS A 49 31.28 -2.76 0.29
CA CYS A 49 32.13 -3.94 0.18
C CYS A 49 31.95 -4.64 -1.17
N ILE A 50 32.94 -5.42 -1.54
CA ILE A 50 32.86 -6.24 -2.75
C ILE A 50 31.97 -7.45 -2.44
N TYR A 51 30.95 -7.66 -3.28
CA TYR A 51 30.07 -8.82 -3.19
C TYR A 51 30.77 -10.08 -3.75
N ASP A 52 30.69 -11.19 -3.03
CA ASP A 52 31.17 -12.49 -3.51
C ASP A 52 29.98 -13.30 -4.04
N PRO A 53 29.92 -13.57 -5.36
CA PRO A 53 28.81 -14.31 -5.95
C PRO A 53 28.78 -15.80 -5.57
N ILE A 54 29.90 -16.37 -5.13
CA ILE A 54 30.01 -17.78 -4.74
C ILE A 54 29.38 -17.99 -3.36
N THR A 55 29.80 -17.18 -2.40
CA THR A 55 29.29 -17.28 -1.02
C THR A 55 27.98 -16.52 -0.82
N LYS A 56 27.59 -15.67 -1.79
CA LYS A 56 26.45 -14.74 -1.72
C LYS A 56 26.50 -13.81 -0.50
N LYS A 57 27.72 -13.40 -0.13
CA LYS A 57 28.01 -12.54 1.03
C LYS A 57 29.06 -11.50 0.66
N SER A 58 29.42 -10.65 1.64
CA SER A 58 30.58 -9.77 1.54
C SER A 58 31.87 -10.60 1.44
N SER A 59 32.74 -10.22 0.53
CA SER A 59 34.14 -10.77 0.46
C SER A 59 35.04 -10.25 1.60
N ASN A 60 34.51 -9.42 2.50
CA ASN A 60 35.24 -8.72 3.55
C ASN A 60 36.38 -7.84 3.02
N GLN A 61 36.20 -7.30 1.81
CA GLN A 61 37.06 -6.33 1.20
C GLN A 61 36.31 -5.00 1.01
N TYR A 62 36.96 -3.91 1.37
CA TYR A 62 36.43 -2.57 1.18
C TYR A 62 36.35 -2.21 -0.30
N GLN A 63 35.21 -1.71 -0.73
CA GLN A 63 35.03 -1.15 -2.07
C GLN A 63 35.42 0.33 -2.06
N ILE A 64 36.36 0.69 -2.92
CA ILE A 64 36.83 2.08 -3.02
C ILE A 64 35.66 3.02 -3.31
N GLY A 65 35.52 4.05 -2.48
CA GLY A 65 34.40 4.99 -2.56
C GLY A 65 33.17 4.61 -1.70
N GLY A 66 33.23 3.50 -0.99
CA GLY A 66 32.18 3.11 -0.04
C GLY A 66 32.05 4.08 1.15
N PRO A 67 30.86 4.13 1.80
CA PRO A 67 30.54 5.10 2.85
C PRO A 67 31.42 4.97 4.10
N ILE A 68 31.81 3.75 4.48
CA ILE A 68 32.51 3.48 5.76
C ILE A 68 33.74 2.63 5.49
N PRO A 69 34.97 3.21 5.49
CA PRO A 69 36.21 2.44 5.31
C PRO A 69 36.36 1.38 6.41
N PHE A 70 36.88 0.20 6.02
CA PHE A 70 37.22 -0.87 6.95
C PHE A 70 38.41 -1.69 6.44
N VAL A 71 39.07 -2.42 7.30
CA VAL A 71 40.24 -3.20 6.98
C VAL A 71 39.87 -4.53 6.32
N VAL A 72 40.62 -4.95 5.33
CA VAL A 72 40.47 -6.25 4.65
C VAL A 72 40.41 -7.39 5.67
N GLY A 73 39.42 -8.26 5.53
CA GLY A 73 39.19 -9.38 6.45
C GLY A 73 38.25 -9.06 7.61
N GLN A 74 37.92 -7.80 7.85
CA GLN A 74 36.86 -7.43 8.81
C GLN A 74 35.48 -7.55 8.17
N ILE A 75 34.49 -7.79 9.02
CA ILE A 75 33.07 -7.78 8.60
C ILE A 75 32.70 -6.38 8.14
N CYS A 76 32.10 -6.25 6.95
CA CYS A 76 31.66 -4.95 6.45
C CYS A 76 30.67 -4.30 7.43
N PRO A 77 30.97 -3.12 7.97
CA PRO A 77 30.13 -2.46 8.98
C PRO A 77 28.82 -1.92 8.40
N TYR A 78 28.72 -1.80 7.08
CA TYR A 78 27.53 -1.25 6.41
C TYR A 78 26.44 -2.29 6.18
N CYS A 79 26.79 -3.52 5.79
CA CYS A 79 25.83 -4.61 5.53
C CYS A 79 25.96 -5.77 6.53
N ASN A 80 26.76 -5.61 7.60
CA ASN A 80 27.03 -6.65 8.59
C ASN A 80 27.47 -7.98 7.97
N GLY A 81 28.27 -7.92 6.91
CA GLY A 81 28.79 -9.10 6.21
C GLY A 81 27.81 -9.74 5.21
N GLY A 82 26.60 -9.23 5.08
CA GLY A 82 25.58 -9.76 4.15
C GLY A 82 25.92 -9.59 2.67
N GLY A 83 26.78 -8.63 2.32
CA GLY A 83 27.16 -8.37 0.92
C GLY A 83 26.09 -7.65 0.09
N SER A 84 24.86 -7.62 0.57
CA SER A 84 23.73 -6.94 -0.07
C SER A 84 22.88 -6.22 0.97
N LEU A 85 22.11 -5.24 0.49
CA LEU A 85 21.16 -4.48 1.28
C LEU A 85 19.76 -4.74 0.70
N SER A 86 18.81 -4.88 1.59
CA SER A 86 17.41 -4.98 1.21
C SER A 86 16.75 -3.60 1.27
N PHE A 87 16.20 -3.15 0.16
CA PHE A 87 15.40 -1.91 0.11
C PHE A 87 13.94 -2.27 -0.06
N GLN A 88 13.09 -1.74 0.78
CA GLN A 88 11.66 -1.84 0.58
C GLN A 88 11.28 -0.91 -0.58
N LYS A 89 10.51 -1.44 -1.53
CA LYS A 89 9.92 -0.61 -2.57
C LYS A 89 8.79 0.21 -1.95
N GLU A 90 8.86 1.53 -2.10
CA GLU A 90 7.80 2.45 -1.72
C GLU A 90 7.16 3.05 -2.98
N GLU A 91 5.86 3.23 -2.95
CA GLU A 91 5.11 3.92 -4.01
C GLU A 91 4.07 4.83 -3.38
N THR A 92 4.08 6.11 -3.74
CA THR A 92 3.10 7.08 -3.24
C THR A 92 1.83 7.00 -4.09
N VAL A 93 0.69 6.91 -3.42
CA VAL A 93 -0.64 6.91 -4.04
C VAL A 93 -1.57 7.82 -3.24
N SER A 94 -2.55 8.41 -3.92
CA SER A 94 -3.63 9.17 -3.26
C SER A 94 -4.84 8.28 -3.08
N LEU A 95 -5.29 8.10 -1.85
CA LEU A 95 -6.43 7.25 -1.50
C LEU A 95 -7.53 8.11 -0.86
N GLY A 96 -8.78 7.91 -1.28
CA GLY A 96 -9.93 8.39 -0.53
C GLY A 96 -10.04 7.56 0.76
N LEU A 97 -9.79 8.18 1.93
CA LEU A 97 -9.86 7.48 3.21
C LEU A 97 -11.20 7.72 3.87
N ILE A 98 -11.89 6.64 4.20
CA ILE A 98 -13.15 6.65 4.92
C ILE A 98 -12.89 6.00 6.28
N LYS A 99 -13.09 6.75 7.35
CA LYS A 99 -13.13 6.19 8.69
C LYS A 99 -14.51 5.58 8.89
N PRO A 100 -14.63 4.29 9.21
CA PRO A 100 -15.92 3.71 9.57
C PRO A 100 -16.49 4.47 10.78
N VAL A 101 -17.62 5.10 10.60
CA VAL A 101 -18.36 5.71 11.71
C VAL A 101 -19.29 4.64 12.26
N PHE A 102 -19.06 4.20 13.49
CA PHE A 102 -19.98 3.33 14.18
C PHE A 102 -21.22 4.15 14.57
N PHE A 103 -22.29 4.00 13.81
CA PHE A 103 -23.61 4.42 14.27
C PHE A 103 -24.13 3.35 15.24
N GLY A 104 -24.12 3.70 16.52
CA GLY A 104 -24.79 3.07 17.63
C GLY A 104 -25.30 1.63 17.44
N GLY A 105 -24.46 0.66 17.72
CA GLY A 105 -24.87 -0.71 18.09
C GLY A 105 -25.14 -1.71 16.98
N ASP A 106 -25.44 -1.30 15.78
CA ASP A 106 -25.60 -2.22 14.65
C ASP A 106 -24.39 -2.11 13.71
N SER A 107 -23.56 -3.15 13.73
CA SER A 107 -22.49 -3.32 12.75
C SER A 107 -23.15 -3.36 11.36
N LEU A 108 -22.94 -2.33 10.56
CA LEU A 108 -23.20 -2.42 9.13
C LEU A 108 -22.22 -3.48 8.60
N GLU A 109 -22.70 -4.71 8.51
CA GLU A 109 -22.03 -5.82 7.87
C GLU A 109 -21.96 -5.57 6.35
N LEU A 110 -21.11 -4.65 5.93
CA LEU A 110 -20.70 -4.60 4.54
C LEU A 110 -19.77 -5.81 4.32
N ASN A 111 -20.33 -6.89 3.79
CA ASN A 111 -19.61 -8.10 3.41
C ASN A 111 -18.88 -8.83 4.56
N ASN A 112 -19.51 -9.04 5.72
CA ASN A 112 -18.94 -9.74 6.87
C ASN A 112 -17.61 -9.14 7.38
N VAL A 113 -17.42 -7.84 7.29
CA VAL A 113 -16.28 -7.14 7.87
C VAL A 113 -16.72 -6.52 9.20
N ASN A 114 -16.31 -7.13 10.29
CA ASN A 114 -16.40 -6.50 11.60
C ASN A 114 -15.36 -5.39 11.66
N PHE A 115 -15.82 -4.13 11.73
CA PHE A 115 -14.93 -2.99 11.94
C PHE A 115 -14.55 -2.92 13.41
N VAL A 116 -13.27 -3.13 13.70
CA VAL A 116 -12.70 -2.94 15.03
C VAL A 116 -12.11 -1.53 15.11
N ASP A 117 -12.05 -0.97 16.31
CA ASP A 117 -11.35 0.32 16.53
C ASP A 117 -9.95 0.31 15.91
N GLY A 118 -9.63 1.37 15.17
CA GLY A 118 -8.36 1.49 14.44
C GLY A 118 -8.39 0.99 12.99
N MET A 119 -9.55 0.58 12.48
CA MET A 119 -9.71 0.25 11.06
C MET A 119 -10.08 1.48 10.23
N ILE A 120 -9.59 1.50 9.00
CA ILE A 120 -9.96 2.48 7.97
C ILE A 120 -10.31 1.75 6.68
N GLN A 121 -11.17 2.38 5.88
CA GLN A 121 -11.42 1.98 4.50
C GLN A 121 -10.76 2.95 3.55
N SER A 122 -10.26 2.45 2.43
CA SER A 122 -9.82 3.28 1.32
C SER A 122 -10.65 2.99 0.07
N LEU A 123 -10.89 4.04 -0.71
CA LEU A 123 -11.50 3.99 -2.03
C LEU A 123 -10.50 4.55 -3.04
N CYS A 124 -10.30 3.85 -4.14
CA CYS A 124 -9.49 4.34 -5.26
C CYS A 124 -9.91 3.70 -6.59
N ALA A 125 -9.32 4.16 -7.70
CA ALA A 125 -9.58 3.60 -9.01
C ALA A 125 -9.11 2.13 -9.12
N ILE A 126 -9.78 1.37 -9.99
CA ILE A 126 -9.49 -0.06 -10.21
C ILE A 126 -8.04 -0.32 -10.66
N ASP A 127 -7.41 0.64 -11.34
CA ASP A 127 -6.03 0.53 -11.81
C ASP A 127 -5.02 0.30 -10.68
N TYR A 128 -5.36 0.68 -9.46
CA TYR A 128 -4.55 0.44 -8.27
C TYR A 128 -4.72 -0.95 -7.66
N TYR A 129 -5.63 -1.79 -8.20
CA TYR A 129 -5.94 -3.11 -7.63
C TYR A 129 -4.70 -3.97 -7.39
N ALA A 130 -3.89 -4.17 -8.43
CA ALA A 130 -2.70 -5.00 -8.34
C ALA A 130 -1.66 -4.42 -7.36
N LYS A 131 -1.51 -3.10 -7.33
CA LYS A 131 -0.58 -2.42 -6.41
C LYS A 131 -1.02 -2.60 -4.97
N ILE A 132 -2.29 -2.33 -4.67
CA ILE A 132 -2.85 -2.47 -3.32
C ILE A 132 -2.84 -3.93 -2.88
N LYS A 133 -3.17 -4.86 -3.77
CA LYS A 133 -3.14 -6.29 -3.47
C LYS A 133 -1.75 -6.79 -3.11
N ASN A 134 -0.70 -6.25 -3.72
CA ASN A 134 0.69 -6.66 -3.50
C ASN A 134 1.39 -5.85 -2.39
N ALA A 135 0.78 -4.77 -1.91
CA ALA A 135 1.33 -3.99 -0.81
C ALA A 135 1.17 -4.75 0.52
N SER A 136 2.22 -4.76 1.33
CA SER A 136 2.22 -5.38 2.65
C SER A 136 1.52 -4.50 3.66
N TYR A 137 1.77 -3.20 3.61
CA TYR A 137 1.12 -2.20 4.44
C TYR A 137 1.13 -0.84 3.76
N ILE A 138 0.34 0.07 4.31
CA ILE A 138 0.34 1.48 3.94
C ILE A 138 0.81 2.33 5.11
N ILE A 139 1.47 3.45 4.78
CA ILE A 139 1.75 4.53 5.71
C ILE A 139 0.88 5.71 5.27
N VAL A 140 0.06 6.21 6.20
CA VAL A 140 -0.82 7.35 5.98
C VAL A 140 -0.21 8.56 6.66
N ASP A 141 -0.13 9.70 5.96
CA ASP A 141 0.26 10.96 6.58
C ASP A 141 -0.93 11.52 7.37
N THR A 142 -0.78 11.47 8.71
CA THR A 142 -1.90 11.59 9.65
C THR A 142 -2.25 13.02 10.05
N ASN A 143 -1.61 14.03 9.49
CA ASN A 143 -1.87 15.42 9.87
C ASN A 143 -3.31 15.89 9.59
N LEU A 144 -4.09 15.13 8.82
CA LEU A 144 -5.43 15.50 8.37
C LEU A 144 -6.58 14.81 9.13
N ILE A 145 -6.31 13.75 9.89
CA ILE A 145 -7.34 12.97 10.57
C ILE A 145 -6.76 12.54 11.92
N ASN A 146 -7.55 12.62 13.01
CA ASN A 146 -7.18 12.13 14.35
C ASN A 146 -6.96 10.60 14.36
N ILE A 147 -6.06 10.11 13.52
CA ILE A 147 -5.64 8.72 13.44
C ILE A 147 -4.34 8.62 14.23
N THR A 148 -4.34 7.87 15.30
CA THR A 148 -3.16 7.68 16.17
C THR A 148 -2.09 6.80 15.53
N ASN A 149 -2.45 5.99 14.53
CA ASN A 149 -1.54 5.07 13.84
C ASN A 149 -1.28 5.57 12.43
N SER A 150 -0.02 5.67 12.07
CA SER A 150 0.42 6.00 10.71
C SER A 150 0.57 4.78 9.80
N ARG A 151 0.65 3.57 10.37
CA ARG A 151 0.89 2.31 9.67
C ARG A 151 -0.33 1.41 9.74
N PHE A 152 -0.76 0.91 8.57
CA PHE A 152 -1.92 0.03 8.45
C PHE A 152 -1.60 -1.17 7.57
N ILE A 153 -1.94 -2.36 8.04
CA ILE A 153 -1.89 -3.60 7.25
C ILE A 153 -3.25 -3.85 6.58
N ARG A 154 -3.23 -4.50 5.43
CA ARG A 154 -4.46 -4.89 4.75
C ARG A 154 -5.13 -6.04 5.50
N ASN A 155 -6.41 -5.90 5.81
CA ASN A 155 -7.18 -6.93 6.51
C ASN A 155 -7.74 -7.99 5.55
N LYS A 156 -8.21 -7.57 4.36
CA LYS A 156 -8.76 -8.47 3.32
C LYS A 156 -8.30 -8.01 1.95
N ASP A 157 -8.45 -8.87 0.94
CA ASP A 157 -8.19 -8.50 -0.45
C ASP A 157 -9.09 -7.33 -0.88
N PRO A 158 -8.58 -6.44 -1.77
CA PRO A 158 -9.36 -5.35 -2.31
C PRO A 158 -10.62 -5.85 -3.01
N ILE A 159 -11.75 -5.19 -2.76
CA ILE A 159 -13.05 -5.55 -3.33
C ILE A 159 -13.38 -4.58 -4.46
N PRO A 160 -13.50 -5.07 -5.70
CA PRO A 160 -13.97 -4.23 -6.81
C PRO A 160 -15.43 -3.81 -6.59
N VAL A 161 -15.70 -2.52 -6.83
CA VAL A 161 -17.03 -1.92 -6.69
C VAL A 161 -17.33 -0.99 -7.85
N GLY A 162 -18.62 -0.79 -8.14
CA GLY A 162 -19.10 0.11 -9.19
C GLY A 162 -20.49 -0.25 -9.67
N PHE A 163 -21.14 0.65 -10.40
CA PHE A 163 -22.43 0.40 -11.02
C PHE A 163 -22.26 -0.39 -12.33
N GLY A 164 -22.20 -1.72 -12.22
CA GLY A 164 -22.15 -2.63 -13.37
C GLY A 164 -20.79 -2.73 -14.07
N ASN A 165 -19.86 -1.83 -13.79
CA ASN A 165 -18.44 -1.95 -14.09
C ASN A 165 -17.69 -1.82 -12.78
N ASN A 166 -16.67 -2.65 -12.57
CA ASN A 166 -15.81 -2.55 -11.39
C ASN A 166 -14.80 -1.42 -11.61
N SER A 167 -15.25 -0.17 -11.53
CA SER A 167 -14.40 1.01 -11.82
C SER A 167 -13.53 1.41 -10.64
N PHE A 168 -13.91 0.98 -9.42
CA PHE A 168 -13.24 1.35 -8.18
C PHE A 168 -12.95 0.12 -7.33
N ILE A 169 -12.14 0.30 -6.30
CA ILE A 169 -11.88 -0.70 -5.28
C ILE A 169 -12.04 -0.12 -3.89
N ILE A 170 -12.62 -0.92 -3.01
CA ILE A 170 -12.63 -0.67 -1.58
C ILE A 170 -11.66 -1.63 -0.90
N THR A 171 -10.83 -1.10 -0.02
CA THR A 171 -9.89 -1.90 0.78
C THR A 171 -10.03 -1.52 2.24
N THR A 172 -10.04 -2.53 3.10
CA THR A 172 -10.07 -2.35 4.55
C THR A 172 -8.68 -2.57 5.12
N TRP A 173 -8.26 -1.65 5.97
CA TRP A 173 -6.95 -1.60 6.58
C TRP A 173 -7.09 -1.57 8.10
N GLN A 174 -6.20 -2.25 8.79
CA GLN A 174 -6.13 -2.30 10.23
C GLN A 174 -4.86 -1.62 10.73
N GLY A 175 -5.00 -0.69 11.66
CA GLY A 175 -3.87 -0.04 12.31
C GLY A 175 -2.99 -1.03 13.06
N VAL A 176 -1.69 -0.84 12.94
CA VAL A 176 -0.66 -1.60 13.67
C VAL A 176 0.00 -0.65 14.66
N GLN A 177 -0.01 -1.06 15.92
CA GLN A 177 0.72 -0.35 16.98
C GLN A 177 2.22 -0.63 16.91
#